data_1de00066ee0a367209de513a6ef34748
#
_entry.id   1de00066ee0a367209de513a6ef34748
#
_cell.length_a   1.000
_cell.length_b   1.000
_cell.length_c   1.000
_cell.angle_alpha   90.00
_cell.angle_beta   90.00
_cell.angle_gamma   90.00
#
_symmetry.space_group_name_H-M   'P 1'
#
loop_
_entity.id
_entity.type
_entity.pdbx_description
1 polymer ?
#
loop_
_entity_poly.entity_id
_entity_poly.type
_entity_poly.pdbx_seq_one_letter_code
_entity_poly.pdbx_strand_id
1 'polypeptide(L)'
;MDPIDAEIIKILQDDGRASNAGIESKLMVSEGTVRRRLKKLVEDEFIQIIALPDPRKMGYESQALLGVQVEPDKIGDVANNLSNLGEVNWVAITTGTYDVFAWVTLPSAEALGLFLRNDVGSIPGVRKTETFVNLDKMRGHAITI
;
A
#
# COMPACT_ATOMS: atom_id res chain seq x y z
N MET A 1 0.00 23.06 -6.69
CA MET A 1 -1.31 22.56 -6.22
C MET A 1 -2.15 23.75 -5.80
N ASP A 2 -3.39 23.80 -6.23
CA ASP A 2 -4.33 24.86 -5.85
C ASP A 2 -4.70 24.74 -4.34
N PRO A 3 -4.81 25.86 -3.58
CA PRO A 3 -5.14 25.78 -2.15
C PRO A 3 -6.45 25.05 -1.84
N ILE A 4 -7.46 25.19 -2.69
CA ILE A 4 -8.74 24.49 -2.51
C ILE A 4 -8.55 22.98 -2.68
N ASP A 5 -7.77 22.56 -3.66
CA ASP A 5 -7.46 21.13 -3.87
C ASP A 5 -6.71 20.53 -2.67
N ALA A 6 -5.76 21.28 -2.10
CA ALA A 6 -5.03 20.85 -0.90
C ALA A 6 -5.96 20.66 0.31
N GLU A 7 -6.91 21.58 0.51
CA GLU A 7 -7.89 21.46 1.61
C GLU A 7 -8.89 20.31 1.37
N ILE A 8 -9.33 20.08 0.13
CA ILE A 8 -10.17 18.91 -0.21
C ILE A 8 -9.44 17.63 0.15
N ILE A 9 -8.17 17.50 -0.24
CA ILE A 9 -7.34 16.32 0.07
C ILE A 9 -7.22 16.13 1.58
N LYS A 10 -6.96 17.18 2.33
CA LYS A 10 -6.83 17.13 3.79
C LYS A 10 -8.11 16.63 4.47
N ILE A 11 -9.28 17.14 4.04
CA ILE A 11 -10.57 16.69 4.57
C ILE A 11 -10.76 15.19 4.29
N LEU A 12 -10.43 14.74 3.08
CA LEU A 12 -10.57 13.33 2.69
C LEU A 12 -9.55 12.41 3.36
N GLN A 13 -8.38 12.91 3.75
CA GLN A 13 -7.42 12.16 4.56
C GLN A 13 -7.96 11.89 5.97
N ASP A 14 -8.73 12.81 6.53
CA ASP A 14 -9.37 12.65 7.84
C ASP A 14 -10.66 11.82 7.74
N ASP A 15 -11.45 12.03 6.69
CA ASP A 15 -12.70 11.31 6.44
C ASP A 15 -12.88 11.04 4.93
N GLY A 16 -12.48 9.88 4.49
CA GLY A 16 -12.63 9.44 3.10
C GLY A 16 -14.10 9.31 2.62
N ARG A 17 -15.08 9.41 3.52
CA ARG A 17 -16.51 9.40 3.21
C ARG A 17 -17.15 10.78 3.22
N ALA A 18 -16.36 11.85 3.41
CA ALA A 18 -16.88 13.21 3.38
C ALA A 18 -17.66 13.48 2.08
N SER A 19 -18.90 13.94 2.22
CA SER A 19 -19.73 14.28 1.06
C SER A 19 -19.29 15.61 0.42
N ASN A 20 -19.63 15.80 -0.86
CA ASN A 20 -19.38 17.08 -1.53
C ASN A 20 -20.01 18.26 -0.77
N ALA A 21 -21.23 18.09 -0.27
CA ALA A 21 -21.90 19.10 0.56
C ALA A 21 -21.18 19.37 1.89
N GLY A 22 -20.64 18.32 2.52
CA GLY A 22 -19.84 18.46 3.74
C GLY A 22 -18.53 19.20 3.50
N ILE A 23 -17.88 18.98 2.37
CA ILE A 23 -16.68 19.70 1.95
C ILE A 23 -17.00 21.14 1.59
N GLU A 24 -18.09 21.39 0.86
CA GLU A 24 -18.60 22.72 0.54
C GLU A 24 -18.76 23.58 1.79
N SER A 25 -19.44 23.07 2.81
CA SER A 25 -19.68 23.81 4.04
C SER A 25 -18.40 24.16 4.81
N LYS A 26 -17.35 23.35 4.68
CA LYS A 26 -16.04 23.63 5.31
C LYS A 26 -15.20 24.62 4.53
N LEU A 27 -15.27 24.58 3.20
CA LEU A 27 -14.42 25.39 2.32
C LEU A 27 -15.07 26.65 1.80
N MET A 28 -16.38 26.84 2.03
CA MET A 28 -17.16 27.98 1.54
C MET A 28 -17.10 28.16 0.01
N VAL A 29 -17.03 27.05 -0.72
CA VAL A 29 -17.11 26.99 -2.18
C VAL A 29 -18.34 26.20 -2.60
N SER A 30 -18.86 26.37 -3.82
CA SER A 30 -20.07 25.64 -4.23
C SER A 30 -19.84 24.13 -4.33
N GLU A 31 -20.88 23.33 -4.07
CA GLU A 31 -20.85 21.88 -4.21
C GLU A 31 -20.41 21.45 -5.62
N GLY A 32 -20.86 22.14 -6.64
CA GLY A 32 -20.44 21.90 -8.02
C GLY A 32 -18.94 22.11 -8.24
N THR A 33 -18.35 23.09 -7.55
CA THR A 33 -16.90 23.30 -7.57
C THR A 33 -16.17 22.14 -6.90
N VAL A 34 -16.62 21.71 -5.72
CA VAL A 34 -16.06 20.56 -5.00
C VAL A 34 -16.11 19.30 -5.87
N ARG A 35 -17.28 19.00 -6.45
CA ARG A 35 -17.49 17.82 -7.31
C ARG A 35 -16.53 17.80 -8.49
N ARG A 36 -16.41 18.92 -9.21
CA ARG A 36 -15.53 19.03 -10.37
C ARG A 36 -14.06 18.89 -10.00
N ARG A 37 -13.63 19.50 -8.90
CA ARG A 37 -12.24 19.44 -8.42
C ARG A 37 -11.89 18.03 -7.93
N LEU A 38 -12.76 17.44 -7.12
CA LEU A 38 -12.56 16.08 -6.62
C LEU A 38 -12.47 15.06 -7.76
N LYS A 39 -13.39 15.17 -8.74
CA LYS A 39 -13.34 14.32 -9.94
C LYS A 39 -11.99 14.43 -10.64
N LYS A 40 -11.50 15.65 -10.84
CA LYS A 40 -10.20 15.89 -11.48
C LYS A 40 -9.04 15.34 -10.66
N LEU A 41 -9.04 15.51 -9.34
CA LEU A 41 -7.99 14.97 -8.46
C LEU A 41 -7.88 13.44 -8.53
N VAL A 42 -9.01 12.76 -8.70
CA VAL A 42 -9.04 11.29 -8.86
C VAL A 42 -8.63 10.89 -10.28
N GLU A 43 -9.17 11.54 -11.32
CA GLU A 43 -8.85 11.25 -12.72
C GLU A 43 -7.38 11.53 -13.07
N ASP A 44 -6.79 12.59 -12.51
CA ASP A 44 -5.38 12.94 -12.69
C ASP A 44 -4.46 12.17 -11.71
N GLU A 45 -4.99 11.17 -10.99
CA GLU A 45 -4.26 10.31 -10.05
C GLU A 45 -3.52 11.05 -8.91
N PHE A 46 -3.97 12.26 -8.55
CA PHE A 46 -3.46 12.96 -7.37
C PHE A 46 -3.84 12.29 -6.06
N ILE A 47 -5.01 11.65 -6.03
CA ILE A 47 -5.51 10.90 -4.89
C ILE A 47 -6.23 9.62 -5.33
N GLN A 48 -6.26 8.66 -4.41
CA GLN A 48 -7.11 7.47 -4.50
C GLN A 48 -7.99 7.41 -3.26
N ILE A 49 -9.27 7.08 -3.45
CA ILE A 49 -10.21 6.86 -2.36
C ILE A 49 -10.45 5.36 -2.27
N ILE A 50 -9.96 4.74 -1.21
CA ILE A 50 -9.98 3.29 -1.02
C ILE A 50 -10.53 2.93 0.36
N ALA A 51 -11.07 1.71 0.48
CA ALA A 51 -11.34 1.10 1.78
C ALA A 51 -10.09 0.38 2.28
N LEU A 52 -9.74 0.58 3.54
CA LEU A 52 -8.65 -0.12 4.21
C LEU A 52 -9.25 -1.11 5.23
N PRO A 53 -9.35 -2.41 4.90
CA PRO A 53 -9.83 -3.40 5.84
C PRO A 53 -8.80 -3.66 6.93
N ASP A 54 -9.26 -4.15 8.09
CA ASP A 54 -8.38 -4.70 9.11
C ASP A 54 -8.05 -6.16 8.71
N PRO A 55 -6.79 -6.48 8.37
CA PRO A 55 -6.42 -7.80 7.91
C PRO A 55 -6.74 -8.90 8.92
N ARG A 56 -6.54 -8.64 10.22
CA ARG A 56 -6.82 -9.62 11.27
C ARG A 56 -8.30 -10.00 11.31
N LYS A 57 -9.19 -9.01 11.14
CA LYS A 57 -10.65 -9.25 11.10
C LYS A 57 -11.09 -10.01 9.85
N MET A 58 -10.24 -10.01 8.81
CA MET A 58 -10.46 -10.78 7.58
C MET A 58 -9.79 -12.16 7.59
N GLY A 59 -9.20 -12.57 8.72
CA GLY A 59 -8.56 -13.88 8.85
C GLY A 59 -7.10 -13.92 8.47
N TYR A 60 -6.45 -12.78 8.25
CA TYR A 60 -5.02 -12.68 7.96
C TYR A 60 -4.24 -12.35 9.24
N GLU A 61 -3.67 -13.34 9.86
CA GLU A 61 -3.00 -13.21 11.15
C GLU A 61 -1.50 -12.92 11.03
N SER A 62 -0.91 -13.12 9.86
CA SER A 62 0.52 -12.94 9.63
C SER A 62 0.79 -11.84 8.62
N GLN A 63 1.44 -10.79 9.06
CA GLN A 63 1.92 -9.71 8.22
C GLN A 63 3.42 -9.53 8.43
N ALA A 64 4.12 -9.25 7.35
CA ALA A 64 5.56 -9.08 7.42
C ALA A 64 6.09 -8.06 6.40
N LEU A 65 7.16 -7.40 6.76
CA LEU A 65 8.03 -6.69 5.83
C LEU A 65 9.10 -7.67 5.35
N LEU A 66 9.19 -7.86 4.05
CA LEU A 66 10.16 -8.73 3.39
C LEU A 66 11.27 -7.87 2.77
N GLY A 67 12.50 -8.03 3.21
CA GLY A 67 13.68 -7.47 2.58
C GLY A 67 14.33 -8.49 1.65
N VAL A 68 14.63 -8.10 0.41
CA VAL A 68 15.17 -8.98 -0.61
C VAL A 68 16.47 -8.41 -1.18
N GLN A 69 17.55 -9.20 -1.09
CA GLN A 69 18.77 -8.94 -1.82
C GLN A 69 18.71 -9.63 -3.17
N VAL A 70 19.02 -8.88 -4.21
CA VAL A 70 18.82 -9.30 -5.60
C VAL A 70 20.10 -9.13 -6.40
N GLU A 71 20.31 -9.96 -7.39
CA GLU A 71 21.35 -9.74 -8.39
C GLU A 71 21.13 -8.39 -9.09
N PRO A 72 22.18 -7.54 -9.26
CA PRO A 72 22.02 -6.15 -9.70
C PRO A 72 21.26 -5.99 -11.02
N ASP A 73 21.39 -6.92 -11.94
CA ASP A 73 20.70 -6.92 -13.24
C ASP A 73 19.26 -7.47 -13.19
N LYS A 74 18.80 -7.95 -12.04
CA LYS A 74 17.50 -8.60 -11.84
C LYS A 74 16.54 -7.80 -10.94
N ILE A 75 16.93 -6.65 -10.44
CA ILE A 75 16.13 -5.90 -9.46
C ILE A 75 14.73 -5.58 -9.99
N GLY A 76 14.62 -5.06 -11.22
CA GLY A 76 13.34 -4.76 -11.84
C GLY A 76 12.46 -6.00 -12.04
N ASP A 77 13.05 -7.10 -12.51
CA ASP A 77 12.34 -8.36 -12.75
C ASP A 77 11.82 -8.96 -11.43
N VAL A 78 12.64 -8.96 -10.37
CA VAL A 78 12.23 -9.46 -9.05
C VAL A 78 11.12 -8.60 -8.47
N ALA A 79 11.23 -7.27 -8.52
CA ALA A 79 10.19 -6.37 -8.04
C ALA A 79 8.86 -6.59 -8.79
N ASN A 80 8.92 -6.79 -10.10
CA ASN A 80 7.74 -7.08 -10.91
C ASN A 80 7.12 -8.45 -10.57
N ASN A 81 7.93 -9.48 -10.42
CA ASN A 81 7.45 -10.81 -10.00
C ASN A 81 6.77 -10.76 -8.62
N LEU A 82 7.37 -10.06 -7.65
CA LEU A 82 6.77 -9.87 -6.33
C LEU A 82 5.42 -9.14 -6.43
N SER A 83 5.33 -8.10 -7.26
CA SER A 83 4.10 -7.32 -7.45
C SER A 83 2.94 -8.14 -7.99
N ASN A 84 3.20 -9.27 -8.66
CA ASN A 84 2.18 -10.14 -9.23
C ASN A 84 1.70 -11.26 -8.28
N LEU A 85 2.30 -11.38 -7.09
CA LEU A 85 1.86 -12.33 -6.07
C LEU A 85 0.68 -11.75 -5.27
N GLY A 86 -0.39 -12.54 -5.11
CA GLY A 86 -1.62 -12.09 -4.45
C GLY A 86 -1.45 -11.73 -2.98
N GLU A 87 -0.47 -12.33 -2.31
CA GLU A 87 -0.14 -12.10 -0.91
C GLU A 87 0.66 -10.81 -0.68
N VAL A 88 1.15 -10.21 -1.76
CA VAL A 88 1.96 -8.99 -1.72
C VAL A 88 1.08 -7.78 -1.90
N ASN A 89 1.09 -6.89 -0.92
CA ASN A 89 0.27 -5.69 -0.88
C ASN A 89 0.99 -4.44 -1.37
N TRP A 90 2.32 -4.45 -1.26
CA TRP A 90 3.16 -3.31 -1.59
C TRP A 90 4.58 -3.76 -1.92
N VAL A 91 5.18 -3.14 -2.91
CA VAL A 91 6.58 -3.39 -3.33
C VAL A 91 7.27 -2.07 -3.59
N ALA A 92 8.51 -1.95 -3.15
CA ALA A 92 9.38 -0.82 -3.48
C ALA A 92 10.81 -1.29 -3.78
N ILE A 93 11.44 -0.65 -4.74
CA ILE A 93 12.88 -0.73 -4.97
C ILE A 93 13.55 0.34 -4.11
N THR A 94 14.56 -0.03 -3.33
CA THR A 94 15.18 0.87 -2.37
C THR A 94 16.71 0.86 -2.48
N THR A 95 17.35 1.81 -1.82
CA THR A 95 18.78 1.77 -1.52
C THR A 95 19.02 1.03 -0.20
N GLY A 96 20.27 0.68 0.09
CA GLY A 96 20.68 0.07 1.34
C GLY A 96 20.97 -1.42 1.21
N THR A 97 20.91 -2.13 2.33
CA THR A 97 21.27 -3.56 2.41
C THR A 97 20.36 -4.44 1.55
N TYR A 98 19.08 -4.08 1.44
CA TYR A 98 18.12 -4.76 0.58
C TYR A 98 17.82 -3.93 -0.64
N ASP A 99 17.61 -4.59 -1.77
CA ASP A 99 17.31 -3.95 -3.05
C ASP A 99 15.81 -3.76 -3.26
N VAL A 100 15.01 -4.66 -2.72
CA VAL A 100 13.55 -4.64 -2.81
C VAL A 100 12.96 -4.90 -1.44
N PHE A 101 11.94 -4.12 -1.09
CA PHE A 101 11.05 -4.41 0.04
C PHE A 101 9.65 -4.74 -0.45
N ALA A 102 9.01 -5.66 0.23
CA ALA A 102 7.61 -5.98 0.01
C ALA A 102 6.88 -6.11 1.35
N TRP A 103 5.64 -5.63 1.41
CA TRP A 103 4.75 -5.94 2.52
C TRP A 103 3.85 -7.09 2.11
N VAL A 104 3.79 -8.12 2.94
CA VAL A 104 3.04 -9.34 2.67
C VAL A 104 2.01 -9.63 3.77
N THR A 105 0.90 -10.21 3.39
CA THR A 105 -0.20 -10.54 4.29
C THR A 105 -0.66 -11.96 4.00
N LEU A 106 -0.60 -12.81 5.01
CA LEU A 106 -0.92 -14.23 4.92
C LEU A 106 -1.85 -14.67 6.07
N PRO A 107 -2.60 -15.78 5.88
CA PRO A 107 -3.52 -16.27 6.90
C PRO A 107 -2.84 -16.70 8.20
N SER A 108 -1.60 -17.24 8.12
CA SER A 108 -0.90 -17.81 9.28
C SER A 108 0.62 -17.74 9.12
N ALA A 109 1.34 -17.96 10.20
CA ALA A 109 2.81 -18.10 10.18
C ALA A 109 3.26 -19.28 9.31
N GLU A 110 2.51 -20.39 9.31
CA GLU A 110 2.79 -21.53 8.45
C GLU A 110 2.66 -21.18 6.97
N ALA A 111 1.59 -20.49 6.59
CA ALA A 111 1.38 -19.99 5.23
C ALA A 111 2.50 -19.03 4.81
N LEU A 112 2.96 -18.16 5.71
CA LEU A 112 4.09 -17.27 5.47
C LEU A 112 5.37 -18.07 5.16
N GLY A 113 5.66 -19.10 5.94
CA GLY A 113 6.82 -19.96 5.71
C GLY A 113 6.81 -20.65 4.35
N LEU A 114 5.65 -21.18 3.94
CA LEU A 114 5.46 -21.80 2.62
C LEU A 114 5.61 -20.77 1.49
N PHE A 115 5.00 -19.61 1.64
CA PHE A 115 5.11 -18.52 0.68
C PHE A 115 6.57 -18.08 0.47
N LEU A 116 7.32 -17.90 1.53
CA LEU A 116 8.74 -17.51 1.45
C LEU A 116 9.59 -18.57 0.72
N ARG A 117 9.36 -19.85 0.99
CA ARG A 117 10.12 -20.92 0.36
C ARG A 117 9.74 -21.19 -1.09
N ASN A 118 8.44 -21.22 -1.37
CA ASN A 118 7.94 -21.69 -2.67
C ASN A 118 7.76 -20.55 -3.67
N ASP A 119 7.23 -19.40 -3.23
CA ASP A 119 6.90 -18.30 -4.13
C ASP A 119 8.04 -17.29 -4.24
N VAL A 120 8.56 -16.82 -3.11
CA VAL A 120 9.64 -15.83 -3.10
C VAL A 120 10.99 -16.45 -3.43
N GLY A 121 11.33 -17.56 -2.79
CA GLY A 121 12.61 -18.23 -2.97
C GLY A 121 12.83 -18.79 -4.37
N SER A 122 11.78 -19.02 -5.16
CA SER A 122 11.85 -19.48 -6.54
C SER A 122 12.01 -18.37 -7.58
N ILE A 123 11.90 -17.11 -7.19
CA ILE A 123 12.06 -15.99 -8.14
C ILE A 123 13.51 -15.89 -8.60
N PRO A 124 13.77 -15.96 -9.92
CA PRO A 124 15.13 -15.82 -10.44
C PRO A 124 15.75 -14.47 -10.07
N GLY A 125 16.97 -14.47 -9.58
CA GLY A 125 17.71 -13.28 -9.17
C GLY A 125 17.64 -12.97 -7.68
N VAL A 126 16.75 -13.60 -6.92
CA VAL A 126 16.73 -13.51 -5.45
C VAL A 126 17.95 -14.21 -4.86
N ARG A 127 18.77 -13.46 -4.12
CA ARG A 127 19.97 -13.95 -3.45
C ARG A 127 19.69 -14.35 -2.01
N LYS A 128 19.06 -13.47 -1.27
CA LYS A 128 18.78 -13.61 0.15
C LYS A 128 17.51 -12.83 0.51
N THR A 129 16.76 -13.38 1.43
CA THR A 129 15.58 -12.71 2.00
C THR A 129 15.73 -12.59 3.51
N GLU A 130 15.17 -11.54 4.05
CA GLU A 130 14.99 -11.37 5.50
C GLU A 130 13.55 -10.95 5.75
N THR A 131 12.91 -11.60 6.69
CA THR A 131 11.49 -11.38 7.00
C THR A 131 11.36 -10.75 8.37
N PHE A 132 10.75 -9.58 8.41
CA PHE A 132 10.43 -8.85 9.64
C PHE A 132 8.94 -9.04 9.92
N VAL A 133 8.61 -9.98 10.80
CA VAL A 133 7.21 -10.26 11.14
C VAL A 133 6.67 -9.12 12.00
N ASN A 134 5.51 -8.60 11.59
CA ASN A 134 4.83 -7.57 12.35
C ASN A 134 4.20 -8.16 13.61
N LEU A 135 4.71 -7.79 14.76
CA LEU A 135 4.20 -8.24 16.07
C LEU A 135 3.04 -7.37 16.55
N ASP A 136 3.16 -6.05 16.39
CA ASP A 136 2.14 -5.09 16.80
C ASP A 136 2.21 -3.81 15.98
N LYS A 137 1.07 -3.19 15.77
CA LYS A 137 0.95 -1.92 15.06
C LYS A 137 0.57 -0.81 16.02
N MET A 138 1.48 0.11 16.27
CA MET A 138 1.29 1.23 17.20
C MET A 138 0.55 2.40 16.55
N ARG A 139 0.77 2.65 15.24
CA ARG A 139 0.13 3.75 14.49
C ARG A 139 0.12 3.45 12.98
N GLY A 140 -0.81 4.06 12.27
CA GLY A 140 -0.94 3.99 10.83
C GLY A 140 -2.14 3.17 10.37
N HIS A 141 -2.39 3.20 9.07
CA HIS A 141 -3.43 2.41 8.41
C HIS A 141 -2.87 1.06 7.95
N ALA A 142 -3.74 0.07 7.80
CA ALA A 142 -3.37 -1.18 7.14
C ALA A 142 -2.93 -0.89 5.69
N ILE A 143 -1.91 -1.61 5.23
CA ILE A 143 -1.59 -1.63 3.81
C ILE A 143 -2.70 -2.43 3.12
N THR A 144 -3.14 -1.98 1.97
CA THR A 144 -4.26 -2.60 1.22
C THR A 144 -4.00 -4.08 0.97
N ILE A 145 -5.00 -4.91 1.21
CA ILE A 145 -4.99 -6.35 0.92
C ILE A 145 -5.89 -6.67 -0.27
#